data_588c16a1b33de524d985019264017ab9
#
_entry.id   588c16a1b33de524d985019264017ab9
#
_cell.length_a   1.000
_cell.length_b   1.000
_cell.length_c   1.000
_cell.angle_alpha   90.00
_cell.angle_beta   90.00
_cell.angle_gamma   90.00
#
_symmetry.space_group_name_H-M   'P 1'
#
loop_
_entity.id
_entity.type
_entity.pdbx_description
1 polymer ?
#
loop_
_entity_poly.entity_id
_entity_poly.type
_entity_poly.pdbx_seq_one_letter_code
_entity_poly.pdbx_strand_id
1 'polypeptide(L)'
;KKRETGAFERAMVLKMLKAYNPNSTFNHKKMVSLLQLNAYYEQLNRLNIRLEDIIEWFFDSYLKENFEIENFSISMPSKDSTFFEKCKSVLPEIDHILKEYKYYVEDGQVDPELVSISSEHMFFKDIPSKVKDKYVYLKNSDYNNLIDYYFFSDQCMLAYLENLDNKYDNFFKLIVKEDIKYNDFPEYDKKDLDWLIKEKLIFENDKGLLKIKNEERIMVYAELHYKEVISYWRKSEKIRNEIKQMIKENRLEIGSSLFSRNEQDYFNFYLNMSEFIDGYDIRNSNLHGTQIGDRKSDVHYSRYLQIVL
;
A
#
# COMPACT_ATOMS: atom_id res chain seq x y z
N LYS A 1 3.10 6.03 -9.08
CA LYS A 1 4.49 6.54 -9.07
C LYS A 1 5.37 5.50 -9.72
N LYS A 2 5.94 5.78 -10.89
CA LYS A 2 7.01 4.95 -11.43
C LYS A 2 8.19 5.15 -10.49
N ARG A 3 8.54 4.13 -9.73
CA ARG A 3 9.74 4.14 -8.92
C ARG A 3 10.91 4.41 -9.86
N GLU A 4 11.76 5.38 -9.55
CA GLU A 4 13.00 5.57 -10.30
C GLU A 4 13.82 4.29 -10.14
N THR A 5 13.82 3.51 -11.19
CA THR A 5 14.82 2.46 -11.34
C THR A 5 16.11 3.17 -11.73
N GLY A 6 17.20 2.87 -11.07
CA GLY A 6 18.52 3.42 -11.42
C GLY A 6 18.79 3.28 -12.92
N ALA A 7 19.62 4.14 -13.49
CA ALA A 7 19.95 4.09 -14.93
C ALA A 7 20.43 2.70 -15.38
N PHE A 8 21.12 1.98 -14.50
CA PHE A 8 21.57 0.61 -14.71
C PHE A 8 20.42 -0.39 -14.74
N GLU A 9 19.45 -0.29 -13.81
CA GLU A 9 18.25 -1.13 -13.83
C GLU A 9 17.37 -0.86 -15.05
N ARG A 10 17.32 0.41 -15.55
CA ARG A 10 16.61 0.75 -16.80
C ARG A 10 17.28 0.14 -18.03
N ALA A 11 18.61 0.05 -18.04
CA ALA A 11 19.36 -0.52 -19.15
C ALA A 11 19.36 -2.04 -19.15
N MET A 12 19.37 -2.68 -17.98
CA MET A 12 19.49 -4.14 -17.84
C MET A 12 18.13 -4.85 -17.72
N VAL A 13 17.09 -4.17 -17.27
CA VAL A 13 15.73 -4.73 -17.18
C VAL A 13 14.86 -3.97 -18.16
N LEU A 14 14.49 -4.62 -19.26
CA LEU A 14 13.34 -4.25 -20.08
C LEU A 14 12.09 -4.41 -19.20
N LYS A 15 11.88 -3.50 -18.24
CA LYS A 15 10.66 -3.46 -17.46
C LYS A 15 9.52 -3.16 -18.41
N MET A 16 8.71 -4.16 -18.65
CA MET A 16 7.46 -3.98 -19.37
C MET A 16 6.69 -2.85 -18.67
N LEU A 17 6.19 -1.90 -19.44
CA LEU A 17 5.58 -0.64 -18.98
C LEU A 17 4.44 -0.82 -17.96
N LYS A 18 3.94 -2.05 -17.77
CA LYS A 18 2.82 -2.42 -16.89
C LYS A 18 3.14 -3.63 -16.00
N ALA A 19 4.40 -3.88 -15.65
CA ALA A 19 4.73 -4.95 -14.71
C ALA A 19 4.46 -4.50 -13.26
N TYR A 20 3.91 -5.41 -12.43
CA TYR A 20 3.68 -5.18 -11.01
C TYR A 20 5.01 -5.07 -10.26
N ASN A 21 5.25 -3.93 -9.62
CA ASN A 21 6.47 -3.69 -8.86
C ASN A 21 6.15 -3.00 -7.53
N PRO A 22 5.73 -3.74 -6.51
CA PRO A 22 5.44 -3.18 -5.20
C PRO A 22 6.70 -2.66 -4.53
N ASN A 23 6.57 -1.62 -3.69
CA ASN A 23 7.69 -1.16 -2.87
C ASN A 23 8.11 -2.25 -1.86
N SER A 24 9.36 -2.16 -1.39
CA SER A 24 9.96 -3.17 -0.50
C SER A 24 9.18 -3.33 0.82
N THR A 25 8.69 -2.22 1.39
CA THR A 25 7.90 -2.22 2.64
C THR A 25 6.57 -2.94 2.45
N PHE A 26 5.85 -2.66 1.37
CA PHE A 26 4.59 -3.35 1.07
C PHE A 26 4.83 -4.83 0.79
N ASN A 27 5.85 -5.15 0.00
CA ASN A 27 6.19 -6.53 -0.31
C ASN A 27 6.54 -7.33 0.94
N HIS A 28 7.31 -6.75 1.86
CA HIS A 28 7.62 -7.39 3.14
C HIS A 28 6.36 -7.64 3.96
N LYS A 29 5.49 -6.64 4.13
CA LYS A 29 4.22 -6.79 4.87
C LYS A 29 3.31 -7.86 4.26
N LYS A 30 3.18 -7.87 2.95
CA LYS A 30 2.43 -8.89 2.21
C LYS A 30 2.94 -10.30 2.51
N MET A 31 4.26 -10.49 2.49
CA MET A 31 4.88 -11.79 2.81
C MET A 31 4.63 -12.19 4.26
N VAL A 32 4.84 -11.27 5.20
CA VAL A 32 4.57 -11.53 6.63
C VAL A 32 3.09 -11.87 6.86
N SER A 33 2.17 -11.12 6.27
CA SER A 33 0.73 -11.39 6.36
C SER A 33 0.38 -12.79 5.87
N LEU A 34 0.94 -13.21 4.73
CA LEU A 34 0.69 -14.56 4.21
C LEU A 34 1.25 -15.66 5.12
N LEU A 35 2.46 -15.46 5.66
CA LEU A 35 3.05 -16.43 6.61
C LEU A 35 2.23 -16.52 7.89
N GLN A 36 1.76 -15.40 8.42
CA GLN A 36 0.87 -15.35 9.58
C GLN A 36 -0.46 -16.06 9.31
N LEU A 37 -1.08 -15.80 8.16
CA LEU A 37 -2.31 -16.48 7.75
C LEU A 37 -2.13 -17.99 7.70
N ASN A 38 -1.07 -18.46 7.03
CA ASN A 38 -0.81 -19.90 6.92
C ASN A 38 -0.55 -20.55 8.30
N ALA A 39 0.23 -19.89 9.16
CA ALA A 39 0.47 -20.36 10.52
C ALA A 39 -0.84 -20.40 11.36
N TYR A 40 -1.70 -19.39 11.18
CA TYR A 40 -2.99 -19.31 11.87
C TYR A 40 -3.95 -20.40 11.38
N TYR A 41 -4.02 -20.59 10.07
CA TYR A 41 -4.81 -21.66 9.43
C TYR A 41 -4.41 -23.04 9.95
N GLU A 42 -3.12 -23.35 10.00
CA GLU A 42 -2.59 -24.58 10.55
C GLU A 42 -2.93 -24.77 12.05
N GLN A 43 -2.81 -23.70 12.83
CA GLN A 43 -3.14 -23.74 14.26
C GLN A 43 -4.64 -24.01 14.50
N LEU A 44 -5.52 -23.37 13.74
CA LEU A 44 -6.95 -23.60 13.81
C LEU A 44 -7.31 -25.03 13.41
N ASN A 45 -6.71 -25.56 12.36
CA ASN A 45 -6.92 -26.93 11.93
C ASN A 45 -6.53 -27.96 13.02
N ARG A 46 -5.46 -27.72 13.79
CA ARG A 46 -5.09 -28.55 14.94
C ARG A 46 -6.12 -28.54 16.07
N LEU A 47 -6.86 -27.46 16.16
CA LEU A 47 -7.97 -27.31 17.13
C LEU A 47 -9.31 -27.81 16.57
N ASN A 48 -9.34 -28.37 15.36
CA ASN A 48 -10.54 -28.74 14.60
C ASN A 48 -11.48 -27.55 14.35
N ILE A 49 -10.94 -26.35 14.22
CA ILE A 49 -11.68 -25.13 13.88
C ILE A 49 -11.31 -24.78 12.44
N ARG A 50 -12.31 -24.48 11.63
CA ARG A 50 -12.08 -24.02 10.25
C ARG A 50 -12.05 -22.50 10.22
N LEU A 51 -11.06 -21.95 9.53
CA LEU A 51 -10.98 -20.50 9.31
C LEU A 51 -12.18 -20.01 8.48
N GLU A 52 -12.63 -20.83 7.54
CA GLU A 52 -13.80 -20.56 6.70
C GLU A 52 -15.07 -20.35 7.58
N ASP A 53 -15.29 -21.18 8.60
CA ASP A 53 -16.42 -21.03 9.49
C ASP A 53 -16.34 -19.74 10.34
N ILE A 54 -15.13 -19.31 10.69
CA ILE A 54 -14.91 -18.03 11.38
C ILE A 54 -15.23 -16.86 10.45
N ILE A 55 -14.86 -16.95 9.17
CA ILE A 55 -15.15 -15.91 8.17
C ILE A 55 -16.68 -15.81 7.98
N GLU A 56 -17.38 -16.93 7.78
CA GLU A 56 -18.85 -16.94 7.69
C GLU A 56 -19.50 -16.32 8.95
N TRP A 57 -19.11 -16.79 10.13
CA TRP A 57 -19.62 -16.24 11.38
C TRP A 57 -19.38 -14.73 11.53
N PHE A 58 -18.22 -14.23 11.06
CA PHE A 58 -17.92 -12.80 11.12
C PHE A 58 -18.92 -11.98 10.29
N PHE A 59 -19.20 -12.37 9.06
CA PHE A 59 -20.10 -11.62 8.19
C PHE A 59 -21.57 -11.83 8.57
N ASP A 60 -21.98 -13.07 8.83
CA ASP A 60 -23.39 -13.42 9.06
C ASP A 60 -23.89 -13.05 10.47
N SER A 61 -23.04 -13.13 11.49
CA SER A 61 -23.44 -12.99 12.88
C SER A 61 -22.72 -11.87 13.62
N TYR A 62 -21.38 -11.83 13.59
CA TYR A 62 -20.60 -10.90 14.40
C TYR A 62 -20.85 -9.43 14.04
N LEU A 63 -20.98 -9.09 12.75
CA LEU A 63 -21.30 -7.74 12.30
C LEU A 63 -22.69 -7.31 12.80
N LYS A 64 -23.67 -8.19 12.75
CA LYS A 64 -25.02 -7.92 13.25
C LYS A 64 -25.05 -7.74 14.76
N GLU A 65 -24.42 -8.66 15.50
CA GLU A 65 -24.47 -8.67 16.97
C GLU A 65 -23.70 -7.51 17.61
N ASN A 66 -22.59 -7.09 17.01
CA ASN A 66 -21.68 -6.11 17.62
C ASN A 66 -21.76 -4.71 17.01
N PHE A 67 -22.24 -4.58 15.79
CA PHE A 67 -22.27 -3.30 15.06
C PHE A 67 -23.66 -2.96 14.50
N GLU A 68 -24.67 -3.81 14.72
CA GLU A 68 -26.03 -3.62 14.19
C GLU A 68 -26.06 -3.52 12.64
N ILE A 69 -25.09 -4.18 11.99
CA ILE A 69 -24.99 -4.23 10.53
C ILE A 69 -25.66 -5.52 10.05
N GLU A 70 -26.77 -5.37 9.33
CA GLU A 70 -27.55 -6.49 8.82
C GLU A 70 -27.27 -6.79 7.36
N ASN A 71 -27.65 -8.00 6.93
CA ASN A 71 -27.67 -8.44 5.53
C ASN A 71 -26.29 -8.57 4.85
N PHE A 72 -25.20 -8.64 5.64
CA PHE A 72 -23.94 -9.16 5.11
C PHE A 72 -23.97 -10.67 5.16
N SER A 73 -23.50 -11.29 4.09
CA SER A 73 -23.41 -12.75 4.00
C SER A 73 -22.25 -13.19 3.13
N ILE A 74 -21.65 -14.33 3.48
CA ILE A 74 -20.60 -14.96 2.69
C ILE A 74 -20.75 -16.48 2.77
N SER A 75 -20.62 -17.16 1.64
CA SER A 75 -20.58 -18.62 1.58
C SER A 75 -19.17 -19.13 1.39
N MET A 76 -18.61 -19.75 2.40
CA MET A 76 -17.27 -20.32 2.31
C MET A 76 -17.33 -21.80 1.87
N PRO A 77 -16.30 -22.31 1.18
CA PRO A 77 -16.30 -23.65 0.64
C PRO A 77 -16.31 -24.73 1.73
N SER A 78 -16.94 -25.86 1.43
CA SER A 78 -17.03 -27.00 2.35
C SER A 78 -15.64 -27.61 2.63
N LYS A 79 -15.56 -28.36 3.75
CA LYS A 79 -14.33 -29.05 4.17
C LYS A 79 -13.81 -30.03 3.12
N ASP A 80 -14.74 -30.74 2.48
CA ASP A 80 -14.42 -31.84 1.56
C ASP A 80 -14.13 -31.39 0.12
N SER A 81 -14.27 -30.08 -0.15
CA SER A 81 -13.93 -29.51 -1.47
C SER A 81 -12.43 -29.53 -1.72
N THR A 82 -12.04 -29.84 -2.95
CA THR A 82 -10.66 -29.69 -3.41
C THR A 82 -10.24 -28.21 -3.38
N PHE A 83 -8.94 -27.92 -3.33
CA PHE A 83 -8.49 -26.52 -3.36
C PHE A 83 -8.91 -25.79 -4.64
N PHE A 84 -9.03 -26.50 -5.75
CA PHE A 84 -9.54 -25.94 -6.99
C PHE A 84 -11.01 -25.52 -6.89
N GLU A 85 -11.88 -26.35 -6.30
CA GLU A 85 -13.29 -26.05 -6.04
C GLU A 85 -13.39 -24.90 -5.03
N LYS A 86 -12.57 -24.89 -3.98
CA LYS A 86 -12.50 -23.82 -3.00
C LYS A 86 -12.17 -22.47 -3.67
N CYS A 87 -11.20 -22.44 -4.58
CA CYS A 87 -10.88 -21.23 -5.34
C CYS A 87 -12.07 -20.74 -6.16
N LYS A 88 -12.81 -21.63 -6.81
CA LYS A 88 -13.97 -21.26 -7.63
C LYS A 88 -15.12 -20.69 -6.81
N SER A 89 -15.37 -21.22 -5.60
CA SER A 89 -16.48 -20.75 -4.78
C SER A 89 -16.16 -19.42 -4.07
N VAL A 90 -14.92 -19.17 -3.63
CA VAL A 90 -14.56 -17.94 -2.91
C VAL A 90 -14.53 -16.71 -3.80
N LEU A 91 -14.21 -16.85 -5.08
CA LEU A 91 -14.09 -15.70 -6.00
C LEU A 91 -15.37 -14.87 -6.14
N PRO A 92 -16.54 -15.46 -6.42
CA PRO A 92 -17.81 -14.72 -6.46
C PRO A 92 -18.13 -14.05 -5.12
N GLU A 93 -17.79 -14.71 -4.00
CA GLU A 93 -18.04 -14.20 -2.66
C GLU A 93 -17.25 -12.93 -2.35
N ILE A 94 -15.99 -12.84 -2.82
CA ILE A 94 -15.20 -11.60 -2.69
C ILE A 94 -15.93 -10.43 -3.37
N ASP A 95 -16.43 -10.62 -4.58
CA ASP A 95 -17.19 -9.58 -5.29
C ASP A 95 -18.51 -9.26 -4.59
N HIS A 96 -19.17 -10.27 -4.05
CA HIS A 96 -20.44 -10.12 -3.34
C HIS A 96 -20.27 -9.24 -2.10
N ILE A 97 -19.33 -9.58 -1.22
CA ILE A 97 -19.01 -8.79 -0.01
C ILE A 97 -18.62 -7.35 -0.35
N LEU A 98 -17.86 -7.14 -1.42
CA LEU A 98 -17.46 -5.78 -1.83
C LEU A 98 -18.66 -4.94 -2.31
N LYS A 99 -19.65 -5.57 -2.96
CA LYS A 99 -20.91 -4.93 -3.33
C LYS A 99 -21.75 -4.58 -2.10
N GLU A 100 -21.95 -5.54 -1.20
CA GLU A 100 -22.65 -5.31 0.07
C GLU A 100 -22.00 -4.16 0.85
N TYR A 101 -20.67 -4.16 0.95
CA TYR A 101 -19.94 -3.10 1.62
C TYR A 101 -20.12 -1.73 0.95
N LYS A 102 -20.11 -1.67 -0.39
CA LYS A 102 -20.36 -0.43 -1.14
C LYS A 102 -21.73 0.13 -0.79
N TYR A 103 -22.80 -0.66 -0.88
CA TYR A 103 -24.15 -0.24 -0.52
C TYR A 103 -24.25 0.19 0.94
N TYR A 104 -23.64 -0.56 1.84
CA TYR A 104 -23.59 -0.17 3.25
C TYR A 104 -22.94 1.19 3.48
N VAL A 105 -21.89 1.54 2.74
CA VAL A 105 -21.23 2.84 2.87
C VAL A 105 -22.06 3.96 2.25
N GLU A 106 -22.69 3.72 1.09
CA GLU A 106 -23.44 4.71 0.33
C GLU A 106 -24.84 4.95 0.92
N ASP A 107 -25.56 3.89 1.30
CA ASP A 107 -26.97 3.93 1.69
C ASP A 107 -27.19 3.70 3.21
N GLY A 108 -26.15 3.29 3.94
CA GLY A 108 -26.20 3.00 5.36
C GLY A 108 -26.77 1.62 5.71
N GLN A 109 -27.25 0.87 4.74
CA GLN A 109 -27.79 -0.47 4.87
C GLN A 109 -27.52 -1.31 3.62
N VAL A 110 -27.59 -2.64 3.76
CA VAL A 110 -27.47 -3.57 2.63
C VAL A 110 -28.86 -4.02 2.23
N ASP A 111 -29.24 -3.77 0.97
CA ASP A 111 -30.44 -4.29 0.37
C ASP A 111 -30.09 -5.52 -0.50
N PRO A 112 -30.47 -6.74 -0.08
CA PRO A 112 -30.13 -7.97 -0.81
C PRO A 112 -30.70 -8.02 -2.23
N GLU A 113 -31.84 -7.38 -2.48
CA GLU A 113 -32.43 -7.33 -3.82
C GLU A 113 -31.58 -6.49 -4.75
N LEU A 114 -31.13 -5.32 -4.30
CA LEU A 114 -30.21 -4.45 -5.08
C LEU A 114 -28.88 -5.13 -5.34
N VAL A 115 -28.31 -5.82 -4.36
CA VAL A 115 -27.06 -6.59 -4.53
C VAL A 115 -27.24 -7.67 -5.60
N SER A 116 -28.37 -8.40 -5.59
CA SER A 116 -28.62 -9.52 -6.51
C SER A 116 -28.79 -9.08 -7.97
N ILE A 117 -29.43 -7.93 -8.21
CA ILE A 117 -29.66 -7.40 -9.57
C ILE A 117 -28.49 -6.56 -10.11
N SER A 118 -27.57 -6.15 -9.26
CA SER A 118 -26.42 -5.34 -9.67
C SER A 118 -25.44 -6.16 -10.50
N SER A 119 -25.35 -5.81 -11.79
CA SER A 119 -24.38 -6.37 -12.75
C SER A 119 -23.11 -5.52 -12.91
N GLU A 120 -22.98 -4.45 -12.11
CA GLU A 120 -21.83 -3.55 -12.21
C GLU A 120 -20.52 -4.27 -11.93
N HIS A 121 -19.55 -4.05 -12.81
CA HIS A 121 -18.19 -4.49 -12.58
C HIS A 121 -17.53 -3.61 -11.52
N MET A 122 -17.10 -4.22 -10.42
CA MET A 122 -16.47 -3.49 -9.30
C MET A 122 -14.97 -3.33 -9.53
N PHE A 123 -14.51 -2.09 -9.53
CA PHE A 123 -13.08 -1.80 -9.48
C PHE A 123 -12.67 -1.49 -8.04
N PHE A 124 -11.59 -2.07 -7.56
CA PHE A 124 -11.09 -1.87 -6.19
C PHE A 124 -10.84 -0.40 -5.84
N LYS A 125 -10.49 0.43 -6.83
CA LYS A 125 -10.27 1.87 -6.66
C LYS A 125 -11.55 2.65 -6.35
N ASP A 126 -12.71 2.15 -6.79
CA ASP A 126 -13.99 2.83 -6.71
C ASP A 126 -14.81 2.41 -5.48
N ILE A 127 -14.29 1.48 -4.67
CA ILE A 127 -14.94 1.05 -3.43
C ILE A 127 -14.71 2.12 -2.37
N PRO A 128 -15.78 2.79 -1.87
CA PRO A 128 -15.66 3.85 -0.90
C PRO A 128 -15.28 3.32 0.48
N SER A 129 -14.71 4.15 1.32
CA SER A 129 -14.54 3.85 2.75
C SER A 129 -15.54 4.66 3.57
N LYS A 130 -16.08 4.07 4.64
CA LYS A 130 -16.86 4.79 5.64
C LYS A 130 -16.04 5.87 6.36
N VAL A 131 -14.71 5.69 6.40
CA VAL A 131 -13.77 6.68 6.94
C VAL A 131 -13.31 7.61 5.82
N LYS A 132 -13.70 8.89 5.91
CA LYS A 132 -13.21 9.93 5.01
C LYS A 132 -11.74 10.26 5.29
N ASP A 133 -11.04 10.76 4.27
CA ASP A 133 -9.65 11.22 4.39
C ASP A 133 -8.72 10.12 4.96
N LYS A 134 -8.83 8.91 4.41
CA LYS A 134 -8.19 7.71 4.96
C LYS A 134 -6.71 7.62 4.61
N TYR A 135 -6.37 7.90 3.35
CA TYR A 135 -5.03 7.71 2.82
C TYR A 135 -4.45 8.96 2.20
N VAL A 136 -3.19 9.22 2.48
CA VAL A 136 -2.44 10.35 1.92
C VAL A 136 -1.37 9.83 0.97
N TYR A 137 -1.21 10.51 -0.17
CA TYR A 137 -0.26 10.18 -1.22
C TYR A 137 0.54 11.40 -1.65
N LEU A 138 1.73 11.17 -2.14
CA LEU A 138 2.55 12.21 -2.75
C LEU A 138 2.01 12.57 -4.14
N LYS A 139 1.79 13.85 -4.41
CA LYS A 139 1.51 14.29 -5.78
C LYS A 139 2.75 14.20 -6.64
N ASN A 140 2.57 13.76 -7.88
CA ASN A 140 3.65 13.80 -8.85
C ASN A 140 3.90 15.25 -9.29
N SER A 141 5.03 15.81 -8.88
CA SER A 141 5.49 17.14 -9.25
C SER A 141 7.01 17.19 -9.20
N ASP A 142 7.62 18.08 -10.00
CA ASP A 142 9.07 18.24 -10.03
C ASP A 142 9.62 18.62 -8.65
N TYR A 143 8.89 19.43 -7.90
CA TYR A 143 9.25 19.81 -6.54
C TYR A 143 9.34 18.59 -5.61
N ASN A 144 8.31 17.75 -5.59
CA ASN A 144 8.29 16.54 -4.77
C ASN A 144 9.36 15.53 -5.21
N ASN A 145 9.62 15.45 -6.52
CA ASN A 145 10.68 14.60 -7.06
C ASN A 145 12.06 15.08 -6.62
N LEU A 146 12.29 16.39 -6.57
CA LEU A 146 13.54 16.96 -6.06
C LEU A 146 13.73 16.68 -4.56
N ILE A 147 12.69 16.82 -3.75
CA ILE A 147 12.78 16.46 -2.31
C ILE A 147 13.11 14.98 -2.14
N ASP A 148 12.41 14.12 -2.89
CA ASP A 148 12.64 12.67 -2.86
C ASP A 148 14.10 12.35 -3.25
N TYR A 149 14.59 12.99 -4.29
CA TYR A 149 15.97 12.84 -4.74
C TYR A 149 16.99 13.32 -3.71
N TYR A 150 16.87 14.56 -3.23
CA TYR A 150 17.85 15.12 -2.32
C TYR A 150 17.89 14.41 -0.96
N PHE A 151 16.74 14.11 -0.36
CA PHE A 151 16.75 13.54 0.98
C PHE A 151 16.89 12.01 1.00
N PHE A 152 16.31 11.30 0.02
CA PHE A 152 16.10 9.85 0.16
C PHE A 152 16.75 9.01 -0.91
N SER A 153 17.25 9.60 -2.00
CA SER A 153 17.96 8.85 -3.04
C SER A 153 19.37 8.47 -2.59
N ASP A 154 19.74 7.24 -2.87
CA ASP A 154 21.12 6.74 -2.72
C ASP A 154 22.06 7.20 -3.87
N GLN A 155 21.50 7.89 -4.85
CA GLN A 155 22.24 8.47 -5.97
C GLN A 155 22.55 9.96 -5.77
N CYS A 156 22.06 10.57 -4.68
CA CYS A 156 22.32 11.96 -4.36
C CYS A 156 23.68 12.12 -3.68
N MET A 157 24.54 12.96 -4.23
CA MET A 157 25.89 13.20 -3.74
C MET A 157 25.92 13.84 -2.33
N LEU A 158 24.85 14.52 -1.93
CA LEU A 158 24.73 15.08 -0.57
C LEU A 158 24.88 14.06 0.57
N ALA A 159 24.78 12.77 0.28
CA ALA A 159 25.00 11.71 1.26
C ALA A 159 26.48 11.39 1.51
N TYR A 160 27.39 11.90 0.66
CA TYR A 160 28.80 11.53 0.66
C TYR A 160 29.69 12.70 1.09
N LEU A 161 30.27 12.59 2.27
CA LEU A 161 31.29 13.53 2.76
C LEU A 161 32.60 12.78 2.91
N GLU A 162 33.66 13.32 2.31
CA GLU A 162 35.01 12.70 2.31
C GLU A 162 35.61 12.55 3.72
N ASN A 163 35.21 13.43 4.64
CA ASN A 163 35.75 13.50 5.98
C ASN A 163 35.00 12.62 7.01
N LEU A 164 34.01 11.83 6.59
CA LEU A 164 33.25 10.95 7.46
C LEU A 164 33.64 9.49 7.25
N ASP A 165 33.99 8.81 8.34
CA ASP A 165 34.24 7.37 8.35
C ASP A 165 32.95 6.55 8.12
N ASN A 166 31.80 7.08 8.54
CA ASN A 166 30.49 6.46 8.36
C ASN A 166 29.91 6.79 6.98
N LYS A 167 29.44 5.76 6.28
CA LYS A 167 28.72 5.91 5.01
C LYS A 167 27.21 5.85 5.26
N TYR A 168 26.50 6.82 4.69
CA TYR A 168 25.04 6.91 4.77
C TYR A 168 24.42 6.65 3.40
N ASP A 169 23.32 5.92 3.38
CA ASP A 169 22.63 5.60 2.12
C ASP A 169 21.94 6.81 1.50
N ASN A 170 21.67 7.86 2.28
CA ASN A 170 21.03 9.07 1.80
C ASN A 170 21.26 10.25 2.76
N PHE A 171 21.03 11.46 2.25
CA PHE A 171 21.23 12.71 2.97
C PHE A 171 20.33 12.83 4.22
N PHE A 172 19.12 12.28 4.20
CA PHE A 172 18.26 12.28 5.39
C PHE A 172 18.90 11.56 6.58
N LYS A 173 19.51 10.39 6.34
CA LYS A 173 20.22 9.67 7.41
C LYS A 173 21.45 10.43 7.89
N LEU A 174 22.18 11.08 6.97
CA LEU A 174 23.36 11.87 7.27
C LEU A 174 23.01 13.06 8.18
N ILE A 175 22.09 13.94 7.75
CA ILE A 175 21.75 15.18 8.47
C ILE A 175 21.10 14.94 9.84
N VAL A 176 20.45 13.77 10.03
CA VAL A 176 19.85 13.38 11.31
C VAL A 176 20.89 12.84 12.28
N LYS A 177 21.93 12.16 11.81
CA LYS A 177 22.89 11.44 12.66
C LYS A 177 24.18 12.19 12.92
N GLU A 178 24.58 13.06 11.99
CA GLU A 178 25.86 13.76 12.07
C GLU A 178 25.69 15.27 12.24
N ASP A 179 26.69 15.87 12.87
CA ASP A 179 26.83 17.31 12.97
C ASP A 179 27.63 17.83 11.77
N ILE A 180 26.92 18.18 10.69
CA ILE A 180 27.48 18.61 9.42
C ILE A 180 27.33 20.11 9.22
N LYS A 181 28.28 20.74 8.53
CA LYS A 181 28.30 22.15 8.19
C LYS A 181 28.19 22.35 6.69
N TYR A 182 27.72 23.51 6.26
CA TYR A 182 27.67 23.88 4.85
C TYR A 182 29.04 23.77 4.15
N ASN A 183 30.11 24.16 4.84
CA ASN A 183 31.48 24.14 4.29
C ASN A 183 32.12 22.73 4.26
N ASP A 184 31.47 21.72 4.83
CA ASP A 184 31.95 20.33 4.73
C ASP A 184 31.66 19.74 3.34
N PHE A 185 30.79 20.40 2.57
CA PHE A 185 30.37 19.96 1.23
C PHE A 185 31.24 20.59 0.14
N PRO A 186 31.57 19.83 -0.92
CA PRO A 186 32.30 20.34 -2.05
C PRO A 186 31.45 21.36 -2.83
N GLU A 187 32.12 22.22 -3.61
CA GLU A 187 31.50 23.36 -4.31
C GLU A 187 30.35 22.95 -5.25
N TYR A 188 30.46 21.78 -5.87
CA TYR A 188 29.45 21.28 -6.80
C TYR A 188 28.15 20.84 -6.10
N ASP A 189 28.18 20.51 -4.81
CA ASP A 189 26.99 20.14 -4.02
C ASP A 189 26.30 21.35 -3.37
N LYS A 190 27.00 22.48 -3.24
CA LYS A 190 26.47 23.68 -2.58
C LYS A 190 25.21 24.22 -3.26
N LYS A 191 25.12 24.10 -4.59
CA LYS A 191 23.92 24.48 -5.33
C LYS A 191 22.65 23.76 -4.84
N ASP A 192 22.78 22.48 -4.51
CA ASP A 192 21.68 21.64 -4.05
C ASP A 192 21.32 21.98 -2.58
N LEU A 193 22.34 22.25 -1.76
CA LEU A 193 22.13 22.76 -0.39
C LEU A 193 21.47 24.14 -0.41
N ASP A 194 21.88 25.06 -1.26
CA ASP A 194 21.28 26.38 -1.43
C ASP A 194 19.79 26.28 -1.80
N TRP A 195 19.44 25.34 -2.67
CA TRP A 195 18.04 25.07 -3.00
C TRP A 195 17.26 24.59 -1.78
N LEU A 196 17.80 23.64 -0.99
CA LEU A 196 17.18 23.13 0.23
C LEU A 196 17.00 24.24 1.29
N ILE A 197 17.97 25.13 1.44
CA ILE A 197 17.91 26.30 2.36
C ILE A 197 16.86 27.29 1.87
N LYS A 198 16.88 27.64 0.56
CA LYS A 198 15.90 28.54 -0.05
C LYS A 198 14.47 28.06 0.12
N GLU A 199 14.24 26.75 -0.08
CA GLU A 199 12.94 26.11 0.12
C GLU A 199 12.58 25.89 1.61
N LYS A 200 13.44 26.35 2.53
CA LYS A 200 13.27 26.25 3.98
C LYS A 200 13.07 24.80 4.47
N LEU A 201 13.71 23.86 3.81
CA LEU A 201 13.70 22.46 4.21
C LEU A 201 14.79 22.16 5.26
N ILE A 202 15.95 22.83 5.09
CA ILE A 202 17.06 22.85 6.04
C ILE A 202 17.43 24.28 6.42
N PHE A 203 18.21 24.45 7.46
CA PHE A 203 18.76 25.73 7.88
C PHE A 203 20.08 25.53 8.62
N GLU A 204 20.89 26.59 8.67
CA GLU A 204 22.09 26.64 9.47
C GLU A 204 21.75 27.23 10.85
N ASN A 205 22.07 26.51 11.92
CA ASN A 205 21.84 26.97 13.28
C ASN A 205 22.96 27.91 13.77
N ASP A 206 22.83 28.43 15.00
CA ASP A 206 23.79 29.37 15.61
C ASP A 206 25.21 28.80 15.75
N LYS A 207 25.37 27.48 15.64
CA LYS A 207 26.68 26.80 15.69
C LYS A 207 27.24 26.52 14.27
N GLY A 208 26.56 26.98 13.24
CA GLY A 208 26.94 26.73 11.85
C GLY A 208 26.62 25.30 11.37
N LEU A 209 25.73 24.57 12.08
CA LEU A 209 25.35 23.21 11.70
C LEU A 209 24.08 23.22 10.87
N LEU A 210 24.06 22.40 9.81
CA LEU A 210 22.86 22.17 9.00
C LEU A 210 21.89 21.29 9.77
N LYS A 211 20.66 21.74 9.85
CA LYS A 211 19.55 21.02 10.54
C LYS A 211 18.27 21.09 9.71
N ILE A 212 17.40 20.12 9.89
CA ILE A 212 16.07 20.09 9.25
C ILE A 212 15.21 21.20 9.87
N LYS A 213 14.57 22.01 9.02
CA LYS A 213 13.76 23.14 9.46
C LYS A 213 12.38 22.75 10.00
N ASN A 214 11.74 21.78 9.34
CA ASN A 214 10.44 21.26 9.71
C ASN A 214 10.52 19.72 9.70
N GLU A 215 10.75 19.16 10.88
CA GLU A 215 10.91 17.71 11.05
C GLU A 215 9.66 16.95 10.65
N GLU A 216 8.47 17.46 11.01
CA GLU A 216 7.20 16.82 10.68
C GLU A 216 7.01 16.69 9.16
N ARG A 217 7.38 17.72 8.42
CA ARG A 217 7.31 17.72 6.94
C ARG A 217 8.24 16.68 6.35
N ILE A 218 9.47 16.63 6.79
CA ILE A 218 10.45 15.65 6.28
C ILE A 218 10.05 14.23 6.71
N MET A 219 9.49 14.04 7.91
CA MET A 219 8.95 12.72 8.32
C MET A 219 7.77 12.28 7.43
N VAL A 220 6.90 13.19 7.00
CA VAL A 220 5.82 12.88 6.03
C VAL A 220 6.42 12.44 4.70
N TYR A 221 7.41 13.16 4.17
CA TYR A 221 8.10 12.77 2.94
C TYR A 221 8.81 11.42 3.10
N ALA A 222 9.52 11.20 4.20
CA ALA A 222 10.20 9.94 4.48
C ALA A 222 9.22 8.76 4.48
N GLU A 223 8.09 8.90 5.18
CA GLU A 223 7.10 7.83 5.21
C GLU A 223 6.49 7.56 3.82
N LEU A 224 6.21 8.60 3.05
CA LEU A 224 5.73 8.46 1.68
C LEU A 224 6.78 7.87 0.74
N HIS A 225 8.06 8.18 0.94
CA HIS A 225 9.14 7.55 0.19
C HIS A 225 9.19 6.04 0.42
N TYR A 226 9.18 5.60 1.68
CA TYR A 226 9.34 4.18 2.03
C TYR A 226 8.06 3.36 1.87
N LYS A 227 6.87 3.96 2.11
CA LYS A 227 5.59 3.23 2.14
C LYS A 227 4.64 3.59 1.00
N GLU A 228 4.89 4.73 0.30
CA GLU A 228 4.05 5.31 -0.77
C GLU A 228 2.65 5.74 -0.32
N VAL A 229 2.28 5.48 0.94
CA VAL A 229 0.98 5.80 1.52
C VAL A 229 1.10 6.08 3.01
N ILE A 230 0.31 7.04 3.50
CA ILE A 230 0.14 7.30 4.93
C ILE A 230 -1.33 7.07 5.30
N SER A 231 -1.56 6.30 6.36
CA SER A 231 -2.89 6.22 7.00
C SER A 231 -3.09 7.48 7.86
N TYR A 232 -3.88 8.45 7.37
CA TYR A 232 -4.02 9.78 7.95
C TYR A 232 -4.44 9.76 9.42
N TRP A 233 -5.48 9.00 9.75
CA TRP A 233 -6.06 8.97 11.10
C TRP A 233 -5.18 8.27 12.13
N ARG A 234 -4.18 7.48 11.70
CA ARG A 234 -3.19 6.86 12.58
C ARG A 234 -2.03 7.78 12.95
N LYS A 235 -2.06 9.05 12.50
CA LYS A 235 -1.01 10.03 12.79
C LYS A 235 -1.37 10.90 13.99
N SER A 236 -0.33 11.40 14.68
CA SER A 236 -0.50 12.42 15.71
C SER A 236 -1.13 13.68 15.11
N GLU A 237 -1.76 14.48 15.94
CA GLU A 237 -2.37 15.74 15.51
C GLU A 237 -1.35 16.67 14.84
N LYS A 238 -0.13 16.72 15.36
CA LYS A 238 0.98 17.52 14.81
C LYS A 238 1.28 17.15 13.36
N ILE A 239 1.42 15.85 13.08
CA ILE A 239 1.66 15.33 11.72
C ILE A 239 0.42 15.57 10.82
N ARG A 240 -0.81 15.38 11.34
CA ARG A 240 -2.02 15.65 10.55
C ARG A 240 -2.15 17.11 10.17
N ASN A 241 -1.77 18.04 11.04
CA ASN A 241 -1.77 19.46 10.73
C ASN A 241 -0.75 19.81 9.64
N GLU A 242 0.45 19.22 9.68
CA GLU A 242 1.43 19.37 8.61
C GLU A 242 0.93 18.79 7.29
N ILE A 243 0.33 17.61 7.31
CA ILE A 243 -0.30 17.01 6.10
C ILE A 243 -1.36 17.95 5.52
N LYS A 244 -2.24 18.55 6.34
CA LYS A 244 -3.23 19.52 5.87
C LYS A 244 -2.58 20.73 5.20
N GLN A 245 -1.49 21.23 5.77
CA GLN A 245 -0.73 22.33 5.17
C GLN A 245 -0.13 21.92 3.82
N MET A 246 0.49 20.76 3.74
CA MET A 246 1.07 20.24 2.50
C MET A 246 0.02 19.96 1.42
N ILE A 247 -1.22 19.59 1.79
CA ILE A 247 -2.36 19.47 0.86
C ILE A 247 -2.74 20.84 0.31
N LYS A 248 -2.84 21.88 1.15
CA LYS A 248 -3.12 23.27 0.72
C LYS A 248 -2.03 23.78 -0.24
N GLU A 249 -0.79 23.41 -0.01
CA GLU A 249 0.35 23.71 -0.87
C GLU A 249 0.39 22.86 -2.16
N ASN A 250 -0.62 22.02 -2.37
CA ASN A 250 -0.71 21.13 -3.53
C ASN A 250 0.44 20.11 -3.64
N ARG A 251 1.06 19.74 -2.50
CA ARG A 251 2.15 18.74 -2.42
C ARG A 251 1.62 17.32 -2.26
N LEU A 252 0.51 17.19 -1.55
CA LEU A 252 -0.11 15.91 -1.23
C LEU A 252 -1.54 15.85 -1.77
N GLU A 253 -2.02 14.64 -1.93
CA GLU A 253 -3.42 14.33 -2.17
C GLU A 253 -3.94 13.35 -1.12
N ILE A 254 -5.23 13.43 -0.83
CA ILE A 254 -5.90 12.59 0.15
C ILE A 254 -7.03 11.84 -0.52
N GLY A 255 -7.23 10.59 -0.14
CA GLY A 255 -8.25 9.70 -0.68
C GLY A 255 -9.03 8.97 0.41
N SER A 256 -10.26 8.59 0.05
CA SER A 256 -11.22 7.94 0.94
C SER A 256 -11.69 6.58 0.39
N SER A 257 -10.87 5.90 -0.42
CA SER A 257 -11.17 4.54 -0.87
C SER A 257 -10.99 3.53 0.26
N LEU A 258 -11.69 2.38 0.16
CA LEU A 258 -11.54 1.28 1.13
C LEU A 258 -10.09 0.80 1.19
N PHE A 259 -9.49 0.59 0.03
CA PHE A 259 -8.13 0.08 -0.11
C PHE A 259 -7.15 1.18 -0.51
N SER A 260 -5.93 1.13 -0.01
CA SER A 260 -4.82 1.94 -0.51
C SER A 260 -4.44 1.54 -1.94
N ARG A 261 -3.76 2.42 -2.68
CA ARG A 261 -3.29 2.13 -4.05
C ARG A 261 -2.42 0.88 -4.12
N ASN A 262 -1.58 0.65 -3.12
CA ASN A 262 -0.74 -0.54 -3.05
C ASN A 262 -1.56 -1.82 -2.88
N GLU A 263 -2.66 -1.79 -2.10
CA GLU A 263 -3.59 -2.90 -1.95
C GLU A 263 -4.41 -3.11 -3.23
N GLN A 264 -4.90 -2.04 -3.86
CA GLN A 264 -5.59 -2.10 -5.15
C GLN A 264 -4.70 -2.74 -6.23
N ASP A 265 -3.44 -2.31 -6.33
CA ASP A 265 -2.46 -2.87 -7.26
C ASP A 265 -2.20 -4.35 -6.97
N TYR A 266 -2.12 -4.73 -5.69
CA TYR A 266 -1.96 -6.11 -5.28
C TYR A 266 -3.14 -6.98 -5.71
N PHE A 267 -4.38 -6.53 -5.48
CA PHE A 267 -5.56 -7.26 -5.88
C PHE A 267 -5.68 -7.36 -7.41
N ASN A 268 -5.43 -6.27 -8.13
CA ASN A 268 -5.43 -6.28 -9.59
C ASN A 268 -4.35 -7.19 -10.16
N PHE A 269 -3.17 -7.26 -9.55
CA PHE A 269 -2.10 -8.16 -9.97
C PHE A 269 -2.48 -9.64 -9.82
N TYR A 270 -3.14 -10.01 -8.71
CA TYR A 270 -3.53 -11.40 -8.47
C TYR A 270 -4.81 -11.79 -9.18
N LEU A 271 -5.84 -10.94 -9.13
CA LEU A 271 -7.18 -11.30 -9.58
C LEU A 271 -7.42 -10.99 -11.05
N ASN A 272 -6.88 -9.87 -11.55
CA ASN A 272 -7.23 -9.33 -12.85
C ASN A 272 -5.98 -9.01 -13.70
N MET A 273 -6.04 -9.31 -15.00
CA MET A 273 -4.98 -8.93 -15.95
C MET A 273 -5.15 -7.49 -16.50
N SER A 274 -6.09 -6.71 -15.97
CA SER A 274 -6.47 -5.40 -16.54
C SER A 274 -5.40 -4.32 -16.36
N GLU A 275 -4.66 -4.34 -15.26
CA GLU A 275 -3.68 -3.31 -14.90
C GLU A 275 -2.23 -3.75 -15.16
N PHE A 276 -1.94 -5.04 -14.97
CA PHE A 276 -0.59 -5.61 -15.03
C PHE A 276 -0.51 -6.75 -16.04
N ILE A 277 0.48 -6.69 -16.94
CA ILE A 277 0.68 -7.72 -17.99
C ILE A 277 1.32 -9.00 -17.46
N ASP A 278 1.97 -8.92 -16.29
CA ASP A 278 2.56 -10.04 -15.55
C ASP A 278 1.65 -10.55 -14.43
N GLY A 279 0.37 -10.12 -14.43
CA GLY A 279 -0.64 -10.53 -13.46
C GLY A 279 -0.95 -12.03 -13.55
N TYR A 280 -1.40 -12.60 -12.44
CA TYR A 280 -1.76 -14.03 -12.38
C TYR A 280 -3.10 -14.34 -13.03
N ASP A 281 -3.97 -13.34 -13.19
CA ASP A 281 -5.31 -13.49 -13.79
C ASP A 281 -6.12 -14.67 -13.22
N ILE A 282 -6.03 -14.86 -11.92
CA ILE A 282 -6.58 -16.04 -11.25
C ILE A 282 -8.10 -16.07 -11.39
N ARG A 283 -8.74 -14.90 -11.46
CA ARG A 283 -10.18 -14.77 -11.62
C ARG A 283 -10.64 -15.37 -12.94
N ASN A 284 -10.07 -14.93 -14.07
CA ASN A 284 -10.46 -15.42 -15.39
C ASN A 284 -10.07 -16.89 -15.58
N SER A 285 -8.89 -17.29 -15.09
CA SER A 285 -8.43 -18.67 -15.23
C SER A 285 -9.31 -19.66 -14.46
N ASN A 286 -9.84 -19.29 -13.28
CA ASN A 286 -10.74 -20.14 -12.52
C ASN A 286 -12.19 -20.12 -13.04
N LEU A 287 -12.71 -18.95 -13.46
CA LEU A 287 -14.08 -18.82 -13.97
C LEU A 287 -14.24 -19.48 -15.35
N HIS A 288 -13.26 -19.37 -16.23
CA HIS A 288 -13.33 -19.87 -17.61
C HIS A 288 -12.72 -21.27 -17.81
N GLY A 289 -12.26 -21.93 -16.72
CA GLY A 289 -11.78 -23.31 -16.79
C GLY A 289 -10.49 -23.50 -17.60
N THR A 290 -9.73 -22.44 -17.83
CA THR A 290 -8.47 -22.48 -18.59
C THR A 290 -7.29 -23.05 -17.79
N GLN A 291 -7.44 -23.25 -16.49
CA GLN A 291 -6.43 -23.93 -15.69
C GLN A 291 -6.49 -25.44 -15.92
N ILE A 292 -5.44 -25.95 -16.50
CA ILE A 292 -5.22 -27.40 -16.67
C ILE A 292 -4.72 -27.94 -15.31
N GLY A 293 -5.67 -28.42 -14.48
CA GLY A 293 -5.37 -29.22 -13.29
C GLY A 293 -4.98 -28.47 -12.04
N ASP A 294 -4.98 -29.21 -10.97
CA ASP A 294 -4.87 -28.85 -9.54
C ASP A 294 -3.51 -28.24 -9.11
N ARG A 295 -2.63 -27.92 -10.07
CA ARG A 295 -1.29 -27.41 -9.76
C ARG A 295 -1.37 -26.01 -9.16
N LYS A 296 -0.93 -25.86 -7.89
CA LYS A 296 -0.85 -24.63 -7.09
C LYS A 296 -2.20 -24.08 -6.61
N SER A 297 -3.29 -24.83 -6.69
CA SER A 297 -4.59 -24.36 -6.19
C SER A 297 -4.58 -24.09 -4.68
N ASP A 298 -3.76 -24.81 -3.91
CA ASP A 298 -3.49 -24.55 -2.49
C ASP A 298 -2.88 -23.16 -2.26
N VAL A 299 -1.87 -22.79 -3.06
CA VAL A 299 -1.22 -21.47 -3.00
C VAL A 299 -2.20 -20.37 -3.40
N HIS A 300 -3.01 -20.62 -4.43
CA HIS A 300 -4.02 -19.65 -4.86
C HIS A 300 -5.11 -19.48 -3.80
N TYR A 301 -5.57 -20.55 -3.18
CA TYR A 301 -6.54 -20.49 -2.10
C TYR A 301 -6.05 -19.70 -0.89
N SER A 302 -4.80 -19.91 -0.47
CA SER A 302 -4.19 -19.09 0.58
C SER A 302 -4.15 -17.60 0.23
N ARG A 303 -3.97 -17.25 -1.06
CA ARG A 303 -4.03 -15.85 -1.53
C ARG A 303 -5.44 -15.29 -1.50
N TYR A 304 -6.45 -16.08 -1.86
CA TYR A 304 -7.85 -15.66 -1.75
C TYR A 304 -8.24 -15.38 -0.30
N LEU A 305 -7.88 -16.27 0.61
CA LEU A 305 -8.11 -16.04 2.04
C LEU A 305 -7.41 -14.77 2.54
N GLN A 306 -6.19 -14.48 2.06
CA GLN A 306 -5.47 -13.25 2.37
C GLN A 306 -6.20 -11.99 1.86
N ILE A 307 -6.93 -12.09 0.76
CA ILE A 307 -7.70 -10.97 0.20
C ILE A 307 -9.03 -10.78 0.93
N VAL A 308 -9.67 -11.87 1.37
CA VAL A 308 -10.93 -11.83 2.15
C VAL A 308 -10.70 -11.24 3.54
N LEU A 309 -9.59 -11.54 4.18
CA LEU A 309 -9.21 -11.06 5.53
C LEU A 309 -8.55 -9.69 5.52
#